data_c3cc82176bc4af92ceaba8acb844ef7d
#
_entry.id   c3cc82176bc4af92ceaba8acb844ef7d
#
_cell.length_a   1.000
_cell.length_b   1.000
_cell.length_c   1.000
_cell.angle_alpha   90.00
_cell.angle_beta   90.00
_cell.angle_gamma   90.00
#
_symmetry.space_group_name_H-M   'P 1'
#
loop_
_entity.id
_entity.type
_entity.pdbx_description
1 polymer ?
#
loop_
_entity_poly.entity_id
_entity_poly.type
_entity_poly.pdbx_seq_one_letter_code
_entity_poly.pdbx_strand_id
1 'polypeptide(L)'
;KDNFENLNIIKFQFNKYPKFIGEYFDDKLGNYAWKPIIVNQVMQLYKSKVVWLDAGNLITKKIIFLKIALTASGIVVPTSSNTIQDWTHPKTIEYIGINEKYLNSNNYASGLIGFDYNSKKAKNISELWNKFSQIQDCISPKGSSRINHRQDQAVLTLLLYKYFFTSSFKKFIYPQTNFIYGVLFHKRKIYNF
;
A
#
# COMPACT_ATOMS: atom_id res chain seq x y z
N LYS A 1 -30.53 -12.29 -3.49
CA LYS A 1 -29.94 -11.97 -2.13
C LYS A 1 -28.62 -12.68 -2.09
N ASP A 2 -27.52 -11.95 -2.37
CA ASP A 2 -26.17 -12.50 -2.26
C ASP A 2 -25.86 -12.70 -0.77
N ASN A 3 -25.72 -13.95 -0.36
CA ASN A 3 -25.34 -14.30 1.01
C ASN A 3 -23.85 -13.98 1.20
N PHE A 4 -23.54 -12.83 1.76
CA PHE A 4 -22.19 -12.46 2.21
C PHE A 4 -21.91 -13.06 3.61
N GLU A 5 -21.93 -14.40 3.73
CA GLU A 5 -21.76 -15.10 5.01
C GLU A 5 -20.43 -14.80 5.71
N ASN A 6 -19.43 -14.30 4.97
CA ASN A 6 -18.09 -14.01 5.49
C ASN A 6 -17.73 -12.52 5.43
N LEU A 7 -18.72 -11.62 5.35
CA LEU A 7 -18.48 -10.19 5.36
C LEU A 7 -18.43 -9.65 6.80
N ASN A 8 -17.28 -9.09 7.18
CA ASN A 8 -17.12 -8.36 8.43
C ASN A 8 -16.95 -6.87 8.14
N ILE A 9 -17.86 -6.05 8.66
CA ILE A 9 -17.79 -4.59 8.55
C ILE A 9 -17.18 -4.03 9.83
N ILE A 10 -16.00 -3.41 9.73
CA ILE A 10 -15.30 -2.82 10.86
C ILE A 10 -15.19 -1.30 10.64
N LYS A 11 -15.78 -0.53 11.54
CA LYS A 11 -15.70 0.94 11.52
C LYS A 11 -14.30 1.38 11.98
N PHE A 12 -13.60 2.14 11.13
CA PHE A 12 -12.33 2.75 11.51
C PHE A 12 -12.56 3.91 12.50
N GLN A 13 -11.82 3.92 13.60
CA GLN A 13 -11.97 4.87 14.69
C GLN A 13 -10.90 5.97 14.60
N PHE A 14 -11.15 7.01 13.81
CA PHE A 14 -10.22 8.11 13.57
C PHE A 14 -9.75 8.80 14.85
N ASN A 15 -10.59 8.88 15.87
CA ASN A 15 -10.28 9.50 17.15
C ASN A 15 -9.17 8.81 17.97
N LYS A 16 -8.77 7.61 17.57
CA LYS A 16 -7.65 6.87 18.20
C LYS A 16 -6.27 7.22 17.59
N TYR A 17 -6.23 8.06 16.58
CA TYR A 17 -5.04 8.35 15.78
C TYR A 17 -4.76 9.86 15.74
N PRO A 18 -3.56 10.26 15.27
CA PRO A 18 -3.26 11.68 15.08
C PRO A 18 -4.36 12.40 14.28
N LYS A 19 -4.70 13.61 14.73
CA LYS A 19 -5.85 14.38 14.25
C LYS A 19 -5.90 14.50 12.72
N PHE A 20 -4.76 14.72 12.07
CA PHE A 20 -4.68 14.89 10.62
C PHE A 20 -5.22 13.68 9.84
N ILE A 21 -5.22 12.47 10.42
CA ILE A 21 -5.74 11.25 9.76
C ILE A 21 -7.27 11.32 9.58
N GLY A 22 -7.97 12.08 10.41
CA GLY A 22 -9.39 12.35 10.29
C GLY A 22 -9.75 13.65 9.55
N GLU A 23 -8.76 14.39 9.05
CA GLU A 23 -8.95 15.66 8.33
C GLU A 23 -8.89 15.47 6.82
N TYR A 24 -9.56 16.36 6.08
CA TYR A 24 -9.52 16.38 4.62
C TYR A 24 -8.41 17.32 4.12
N PHE A 25 -7.65 16.85 3.13
CA PHE A 25 -6.62 17.59 2.41
C PHE A 25 -6.86 17.39 0.91
N ASP A 26 -7.21 18.43 0.18
CA ASP A 26 -7.56 18.36 -1.25
C ASP A 26 -8.51 17.19 -1.56
N ASP A 27 -9.63 17.11 -0.87
CA ASP A 27 -10.64 16.03 -0.95
C ASP A 27 -10.12 14.62 -0.57
N LYS A 28 -8.96 14.52 0.07
CA LYS A 28 -8.38 13.26 0.53
C LYS A 28 -8.39 13.19 2.05
N LEU A 29 -9.17 12.28 2.58
CA LEU A 29 -9.22 12.02 4.01
C LEU A 29 -7.85 11.52 4.51
N GLY A 30 -7.24 12.26 5.43
CA GLY A 30 -5.98 11.92 6.10
C GLY A 30 -4.83 11.60 5.15
N ASN A 31 -4.86 12.10 3.91
CA ASN A 31 -3.85 11.78 2.89
C ASN A 31 -3.58 10.27 2.77
N TYR A 32 -4.62 9.43 2.91
CA TYR A 32 -4.57 7.96 2.90
C TYR A 32 -3.77 7.33 4.04
N ALA A 33 -3.39 8.08 5.09
CA ALA A 33 -2.62 7.57 6.23
C ALA A 33 -3.36 6.45 7.00
N TRP A 34 -4.68 6.42 6.94
CA TRP A 34 -5.54 5.39 7.54
C TRP A 34 -5.36 4.00 6.88
N LYS A 35 -4.96 3.91 5.61
CA LYS A 35 -4.82 2.64 4.90
C LYS A 35 -3.75 1.73 5.52
N PRO A 36 -2.50 2.18 5.73
CA PRO A 36 -1.47 1.37 6.39
C PRO A 36 -1.86 0.91 7.78
N ILE A 37 -2.60 1.74 8.51
CA ILE A 37 -3.08 1.42 9.85
C ILE A 37 -4.07 0.24 9.78
N ILE A 38 -5.07 0.32 8.89
CA ILE A 38 -6.07 -0.75 8.70
C ILE A 38 -5.38 -2.05 8.27
N VAL A 39 -4.48 -1.99 7.29
CA VAL A 39 -3.76 -3.18 6.80
C VAL A 39 -2.99 -3.85 7.93
N ASN A 40 -2.26 -3.08 8.73
CA ASN A 40 -1.51 -3.62 9.86
C ASN A 40 -2.44 -4.19 10.93
N GLN A 41 -3.52 -3.49 11.30
CA GLN A 41 -4.50 -3.98 12.27
C GLN A 41 -5.12 -5.31 11.87
N VAL A 42 -5.56 -5.43 10.61
CA VAL A 42 -6.15 -6.66 10.08
C VAL A 42 -5.12 -7.79 10.10
N MET A 43 -3.86 -7.48 9.73
CA MET A 43 -2.78 -8.46 9.77
C MET A 43 -2.48 -8.97 11.17
N GLN A 44 -2.49 -8.10 12.18
CA GLN A 44 -2.29 -8.48 13.59
C GLN A 44 -3.50 -9.24 14.16
N LEU A 45 -4.71 -8.84 13.77
CA LEU A 45 -5.95 -9.47 14.25
C LEU A 45 -6.10 -10.91 13.75
N TYR A 46 -5.91 -11.12 12.44
CA TYR A 46 -6.16 -12.44 11.84
C TYR A 46 -4.91 -13.33 11.77
N LYS A 47 -3.72 -12.78 12.01
CA LYS A 47 -2.43 -13.52 11.95
C LYS A 47 -2.29 -14.39 10.71
N SER A 48 -2.73 -13.87 9.57
CA SER A 48 -2.86 -14.60 8.31
C SER A 48 -2.33 -13.76 7.14
N LYS A 49 -2.49 -14.28 5.92
CA LYS A 49 -2.28 -13.51 4.70
C LYS A 49 -3.37 -12.45 4.56
N VAL A 50 -2.98 -11.21 4.38
CA VAL A 50 -3.90 -10.08 4.18
C VAL A 50 -3.67 -9.48 2.81
N VAL A 51 -4.74 -9.21 2.09
CA VAL A 51 -4.73 -8.52 0.81
C VAL A 51 -5.60 -7.27 0.94
N TRP A 52 -4.99 -6.12 0.73
CA TRP A 52 -5.69 -4.85 0.56
C TRP A 52 -6.08 -4.68 -0.90
N LEU A 53 -7.29 -4.24 -1.13
CA LEU A 53 -7.82 -3.85 -2.44
C LEU A 53 -8.49 -2.48 -2.30
N ASP A 54 -8.06 -1.49 -3.09
CA ASP A 54 -8.83 -0.25 -3.23
C ASP A 54 -10.21 -0.55 -3.83
N ALA A 55 -11.22 0.24 -3.46
CA ALA A 55 -12.62 0.02 -3.87
C ALA A 55 -12.86 0.00 -5.40
N GLY A 56 -11.91 0.50 -6.20
CA GLY A 56 -11.96 0.41 -7.67
C GLY A 56 -11.48 -0.92 -8.25
N ASN A 57 -11.00 -1.85 -7.42
CA ASN A 57 -10.53 -3.16 -7.87
C ASN A 57 -11.66 -4.18 -7.88
N LEU A 58 -11.67 -5.06 -8.87
CA LEU A 58 -12.65 -6.14 -9.02
C LEU A 58 -11.96 -7.49 -9.03
N ILE A 59 -12.38 -8.39 -8.14
CA ILE A 59 -11.94 -9.78 -8.14
C ILE A 59 -12.77 -10.51 -9.19
N THR A 60 -12.16 -11.02 -10.26
CA THR A 60 -12.82 -11.67 -11.39
C THR A 60 -12.60 -13.17 -11.44
N LYS A 61 -11.61 -13.68 -10.70
CA LYS A 61 -11.25 -15.11 -10.65
C LYS A 61 -10.74 -15.47 -9.26
N LYS A 62 -10.62 -16.77 -8.98
CA LYS A 62 -9.99 -17.26 -7.75
C LYS A 62 -8.58 -16.71 -7.62
N ILE A 63 -8.26 -16.12 -6.46
CA ILE A 63 -6.96 -15.48 -6.16
C ILE A 63 -5.90 -16.48 -5.66
N ILE A 64 -5.97 -17.73 -6.10
CA ILE A 64 -5.07 -18.80 -5.63
C ILE A 64 -3.59 -18.49 -5.95
N PHE A 65 -3.33 -17.93 -7.14
CA PHE A 65 -1.96 -17.56 -7.52
C PHE A 65 -1.41 -16.41 -6.67
N LEU A 66 -2.27 -15.47 -6.24
CA LEU A 66 -1.89 -14.44 -5.30
C LEU A 66 -1.50 -15.04 -3.94
N LYS A 67 -2.27 -16.04 -3.47
CA LYS A 67 -1.96 -16.77 -2.23
C LYS A 67 -0.62 -17.51 -2.33
N ILE A 68 -0.33 -18.16 -3.46
CA ILE A 68 0.95 -18.85 -3.71
C ILE A 68 2.09 -17.84 -3.74
N ALA A 69 1.93 -16.73 -4.46
CA ALA A 69 2.93 -15.67 -4.53
C ALA A 69 3.25 -15.07 -3.16
N LEU A 70 2.22 -14.82 -2.33
CA LEU A 70 2.38 -14.34 -0.96
C LEU A 70 3.15 -15.35 -0.08
N THR A 71 2.87 -16.65 -0.23
CA THR A 71 3.61 -17.69 0.50
C THR A 71 5.09 -17.69 0.13
N ALA A 72 5.39 -17.50 -1.17
CA ALA A 72 6.77 -17.54 -1.67
C ALA A 72 7.57 -16.26 -1.38
N SER A 73 6.93 -15.09 -1.42
CA SER A 73 7.62 -13.79 -1.33
C SER A 73 7.39 -13.03 -0.02
N GLY A 74 6.33 -13.35 0.69
CA GLY A 74 5.89 -12.62 1.89
C GLY A 74 5.14 -11.32 1.58
N ILE A 75 5.46 -10.63 0.49
CA ILE A 75 4.82 -9.39 0.05
C ILE A 75 4.56 -9.46 -1.45
N VAL A 76 3.36 -9.06 -1.85
CA VAL A 76 3.00 -8.86 -3.26
C VAL A 76 2.52 -7.43 -3.43
N VAL A 77 3.16 -6.71 -4.33
CA VAL A 77 2.83 -5.33 -4.68
C VAL A 77 3.17 -5.08 -6.14
N PRO A 78 2.27 -4.54 -6.96
CA PRO A 78 2.55 -4.23 -8.36
C PRO A 78 3.40 -2.97 -8.49
N THR A 79 4.17 -2.90 -9.57
CA THR A 79 4.84 -1.65 -9.95
C THR A 79 3.81 -0.60 -10.39
N SER A 80 4.12 0.66 -10.13
CA SER A 80 3.39 1.82 -10.63
C SER A 80 4.16 2.47 -11.78
N SER A 81 3.53 3.42 -12.45
CA SER A 81 4.20 4.32 -13.37
C SER A 81 5.19 5.22 -12.63
N ASN A 82 6.19 5.71 -13.34
CA ASN A 82 7.17 6.68 -12.90
C ASN A 82 8.09 6.18 -11.77
N THR A 83 9.04 7.00 -11.41
CA THR A 83 10.11 6.67 -10.47
C THR A 83 9.77 7.13 -9.05
N ILE A 84 10.61 6.73 -8.10
CA ILE A 84 10.57 7.25 -6.73
C ILE A 84 10.72 8.76 -6.73
N GLN A 85 11.66 9.29 -7.51
CA GLN A 85 11.92 10.73 -7.60
C GLN A 85 10.71 11.52 -8.09
N ASP A 86 9.93 10.97 -9.03
CA ASP A 86 8.74 11.63 -9.58
C ASP A 86 7.58 11.68 -8.58
N TRP A 87 7.45 10.64 -7.75
CA TRP A 87 6.28 10.43 -6.91
C TRP A 87 6.54 10.47 -5.41
N THR A 88 7.72 10.94 -4.99
CA THR A 88 8.05 11.04 -3.56
C THR A 88 8.67 12.37 -3.23
N HIS A 89 8.03 13.12 -2.35
CA HIS A 89 8.51 14.40 -1.88
C HIS A 89 9.89 14.25 -1.21
N PRO A 90 10.87 15.15 -1.45
CA PRO A 90 12.23 15.03 -0.92
C PRO A 90 12.30 14.86 0.61
N LYS A 91 11.44 15.54 1.36
CA LYS A 91 11.38 15.39 2.83
C LYS A 91 10.99 13.97 3.26
N THR A 92 10.11 13.28 2.52
CA THR A 92 9.77 11.88 2.81
C THR A 92 10.95 10.96 2.53
N ILE A 93 11.71 11.23 1.45
CA ILE A 93 12.94 10.50 1.12
C ILE A 93 13.98 10.67 2.24
N GLU A 94 14.21 11.91 2.68
CA GLU A 94 15.10 12.23 3.77
C GLU A 94 14.65 11.57 5.08
N TYR A 95 13.37 11.66 5.40
CA TYR A 95 12.79 11.12 6.64
C TYR A 95 12.98 9.60 6.77
N ILE A 96 12.72 8.86 5.69
CA ILE A 96 12.87 7.38 5.68
C ILE A 96 14.34 7.00 5.46
N GLY A 97 15.09 7.75 4.67
CA GLY A 97 16.50 7.54 4.37
C GLY A 97 16.73 6.32 3.49
N ILE A 98 16.63 6.48 2.18
CA ILE A 98 17.01 5.45 1.19
C ILE A 98 18.32 5.84 0.50
N ASN A 99 18.98 4.85 -0.11
CA ASN A 99 20.15 5.12 -0.92
C ASN A 99 19.72 5.79 -2.24
N GLU A 100 20.40 6.88 -2.63
CA GLU A 100 20.10 7.70 -3.81
C GLU A 100 20.08 6.89 -5.12
N LYS A 101 20.83 5.80 -5.22
CA LYS A 101 20.81 4.90 -6.38
C LYS A 101 19.43 4.36 -6.73
N TYR A 102 18.47 4.40 -5.79
CA TYR A 102 17.09 3.94 -5.99
C TYR A 102 16.15 5.02 -6.49
N LEU A 103 16.54 6.29 -6.53
CA LEU A 103 15.66 7.41 -6.91
C LEU A 103 15.03 7.24 -8.29
N ASN A 104 15.79 6.69 -9.23
CA ASN A 104 15.33 6.38 -10.60
C ASN A 104 14.66 5.00 -10.72
N SER A 105 14.44 4.31 -9.61
CA SER A 105 13.75 3.02 -9.62
C SER A 105 12.24 3.20 -9.63
N ASN A 106 11.52 2.17 -10.11
CA ASN A 106 10.07 2.20 -10.21
C ASN A 106 9.40 2.40 -8.85
N ASN A 107 8.35 3.20 -8.86
CA ASN A 107 7.42 3.30 -7.74
C ASN A 107 6.50 2.06 -7.70
N TYR A 108 5.91 1.76 -6.54
CA TYR A 108 4.97 0.66 -6.35
C TYR A 108 3.57 1.17 -6.10
N ALA A 109 2.56 0.45 -6.58
CA ALA A 109 1.16 0.83 -6.40
C ALA A 109 0.61 0.30 -5.07
N SER A 110 -0.07 1.16 -4.31
CA SER A 110 -0.72 0.77 -3.04
C SER A 110 -2.19 0.35 -3.18
N GLY A 111 -2.72 0.30 -4.40
CA GLY A 111 -4.12 -0.07 -4.66
C GLY A 111 -4.41 -1.57 -4.60
N LEU A 112 -3.38 -2.41 -4.74
CA LEU A 112 -3.38 -3.85 -4.42
C LEU A 112 -2.09 -4.14 -3.68
N ILE A 113 -2.19 -4.64 -2.46
CA ILE A 113 -1.05 -5.04 -1.67
C ILE A 113 -1.40 -6.31 -0.89
N GLY A 114 -0.48 -7.27 -0.89
CA GLY A 114 -0.60 -8.45 -0.06
C GLY A 114 0.57 -8.59 0.91
N PHE A 115 0.29 -9.01 2.13
CA PHE A 115 1.26 -9.34 3.16
C PHE A 115 0.99 -10.74 3.72
N ASP A 116 2.05 -11.52 3.95
CA ASP A 116 1.98 -12.79 4.68
C ASP A 116 2.46 -12.58 6.12
N TYR A 117 1.58 -12.79 7.10
CA TYR A 117 1.91 -12.67 8.53
C TYR A 117 3.08 -13.58 8.96
N ASN A 118 3.26 -14.73 8.32
CA ASN A 118 4.34 -15.67 8.64
C ASN A 118 5.71 -15.17 8.14
N SER A 119 5.75 -14.19 7.26
CA SER A 119 6.99 -13.56 6.82
C SER A 119 7.42 -12.47 7.80
N LYS A 120 8.56 -12.67 8.46
CA LYS A 120 9.18 -11.67 9.34
C LYS A 120 9.37 -10.31 8.65
N LYS A 121 9.82 -10.33 7.37
CA LYS A 121 10.02 -9.13 6.55
C LYS A 121 8.70 -8.43 6.26
N ALA A 122 7.64 -9.17 5.91
CA ALA A 122 6.32 -8.61 5.65
C ALA A 122 5.72 -7.94 6.89
N LYS A 123 5.83 -8.58 8.07
CA LYS A 123 5.42 -7.98 9.35
C LYS A 123 6.15 -6.67 9.60
N ASN A 124 7.48 -6.67 9.51
CA ASN A 124 8.27 -5.48 9.75
C ASN A 124 7.89 -4.33 8.80
N ILE A 125 7.72 -4.61 7.50
CA ILE A 125 7.28 -3.58 6.52
C ILE A 125 5.89 -3.05 6.86
N SER A 126 4.93 -3.92 7.19
CA SER A 126 3.57 -3.50 7.57
C SER A 126 3.58 -2.63 8.83
N GLU A 127 4.36 -2.99 9.85
CA GLU A 127 4.52 -2.22 11.09
C GLU A 127 5.19 -0.86 10.84
N LEU A 128 6.26 -0.82 10.05
CA LEU A 128 6.92 0.43 9.69
C LEU A 128 6.02 1.32 8.82
N TRP A 129 5.28 0.74 7.87
CA TRP A 129 4.34 1.48 7.05
C TRP A 129 3.22 2.12 7.90
N ASN A 130 2.65 1.35 8.83
CA ASN A 130 1.72 1.88 9.83
C ASN A 130 2.35 3.01 10.67
N LYS A 131 3.57 2.80 11.20
CA LYS A 131 4.26 3.80 12.03
C LYS A 131 4.51 5.10 11.29
N PHE A 132 5.12 5.04 10.11
CA PHE A 132 5.47 6.22 9.33
C PHE A 132 4.25 6.96 8.78
N SER A 133 3.16 6.25 8.52
CA SER A 133 1.89 6.87 8.09
C SER A 133 1.21 7.69 9.16
N GLN A 134 1.54 7.51 10.44
CA GLN A 134 1.02 8.31 11.53
C GLN A 134 1.86 9.57 11.82
N ILE A 135 2.88 9.82 11.02
CA ILE A 135 3.74 11.00 11.12
C ILE A 135 3.46 11.90 9.92
N GLN A 136 2.79 13.03 10.16
CA GLN A 136 2.33 13.93 9.10
C GLN A 136 3.47 14.39 8.21
N ASP A 137 4.60 14.79 8.79
CA ASP A 137 5.78 15.25 8.03
C ASP A 137 6.43 14.15 7.18
N CYS A 138 6.14 12.88 7.46
CA CYS A 138 6.60 11.75 6.65
C CYS A 138 5.64 11.44 5.51
N ILE A 139 4.33 11.32 5.80
CA ILE A 139 3.36 10.88 4.79
C ILE A 139 2.80 12.03 3.95
N SER A 140 2.79 13.25 4.49
CA SER A 140 2.23 14.44 3.84
C SER A 140 3.00 15.69 4.26
N PRO A 141 4.31 15.78 3.96
CA PRO A 141 5.13 16.92 4.31
C PRO A 141 4.61 18.21 3.67
N LYS A 142 4.86 19.34 4.31
CA LYS A 142 4.47 20.66 3.77
C LYS A 142 5.01 20.87 2.36
N GLY A 143 4.13 21.21 1.42
CA GLY A 143 4.43 21.34 0.00
C GLY A 143 4.23 20.08 -0.83
N SER A 144 3.84 18.96 -0.19
CA SER A 144 3.44 17.77 -0.93
C SER A 144 2.04 17.92 -1.55
N SER A 145 1.89 17.40 -2.75
CA SER A 145 0.63 17.33 -3.48
C SER A 145 0.61 16.09 -4.37
N ARG A 146 -0.49 15.79 -5.01
CA ARG A 146 -0.56 14.66 -5.96
C ARG A 146 0.32 14.82 -7.21
N ILE A 147 0.87 15.99 -7.44
CA ILE A 147 1.78 16.26 -8.56
C ILE A 147 3.19 15.74 -8.25
N ASN A 148 3.61 15.77 -6.97
CA ASN A 148 4.97 15.47 -6.54
C ASN A 148 5.05 14.39 -5.44
N HIS A 149 3.91 13.85 -4.98
CA HIS A 149 3.89 12.89 -3.88
C HIS A 149 2.68 11.96 -3.93
N ARG A 150 2.87 10.69 -3.59
CA ARG A 150 1.85 9.64 -3.57
C ARG A 150 1.62 9.06 -2.17
N GLN A 151 1.72 9.88 -1.16
CA GLN A 151 1.36 9.63 0.24
C GLN A 151 1.73 8.21 0.74
N ASP A 152 0.72 7.38 1.06
CA ASP A 152 0.87 6.00 1.55
C ASP A 152 1.69 5.11 0.60
N GLN A 153 1.52 5.29 -0.70
CA GLN A 153 2.25 4.58 -1.75
C GLN A 153 3.74 4.95 -1.75
N ALA A 154 4.08 6.23 -1.61
CA ALA A 154 5.45 6.71 -1.55
C ALA A 154 6.18 6.14 -0.32
N VAL A 155 5.55 6.20 0.86
CA VAL A 155 6.10 5.63 2.10
C VAL A 155 6.34 4.13 1.94
N LEU A 156 5.34 3.37 1.43
CA LEU A 156 5.50 1.93 1.18
C LEU A 156 6.67 1.65 0.24
N THR A 157 6.75 2.38 -0.87
CA THR A 157 7.81 2.21 -1.87
C THR A 157 9.19 2.37 -1.26
N LEU A 158 9.42 3.43 -0.48
CA LEU A 158 10.70 3.67 0.18
C LEU A 158 11.05 2.56 1.17
N LEU A 159 10.08 2.08 1.96
CA LEU A 159 10.29 0.98 2.90
C LEU A 159 10.64 -0.33 2.19
N LEU A 160 10.01 -0.62 1.05
CA LEU A 160 10.34 -1.80 0.25
C LEU A 160 11.78 -1.73 -0.26
N TYR A 161 12.23 -0.59 -0.80
CA TYR A 161 13.62 -0.43 -1.25
C TYR A 161 14.62 -0.46 -0.10
N LYS A 162 14.28 0.08 1.07
CA LYS A 162 15.17 0.11 2.21
C LYS A 162 15.35 -1.24 2.88
N TYR A 163 14.27 -2.01 3.05
CA TYR A 163 14.26 -3.19 3.92
C TYR A 163 13.94 -4.51 3.24
N PHE A 164 13.34 -4.48 2.05
CA PHE A 164 12.88 -5.69 1.38
C PHE A 164 13.75 -6.10 0.19
N PHE A 165 14.11 -5.15 -0.66
CA PHE A 165 14.83 -5.43 -1.92
C PHE A 165 16.36 -5.46 -1.79
N THR A 166 16.91 -5.47 -0.60
CA THR A 166 18.37 -5.56 -0.36
C THR A 166 18.99 -6.90 -0.73
N SER A 167 18.18 -7.92 -1.06
CA SER A 167 18.66 -9.22 -1.54
C SER A 167 17.77 -9.77 -2.65
N SER A 168 18.36 -10.31 -3.69
CA SER A 168 17.93 -11.22 -4.79
C SER A 168 16.43 -11.39 -5.17
N PHE A 169 15.46 -10.78 -4.51
CA PHE A 169 14.02 -10.97 -4.74
C PHE A 169 13.39 -10.05 -5.79
N LYS A 170 14.20 -9.48 -6.71
CA LYS A 170 13.68 -8.71 -7.85
C LYS A 170 12.72 -9.49 -8.77
N LYS A 171 12.60 -10.81 -8.60
CA LYS A 171 11.83 -11.69 -9.50
C LYS A 171 10.30 -11.62 -9.34
N PHE A 172 9.77 -10.98 -8.30
CA PHE A 172 8.32 -10.89 -8.06
C PHE A 172 7.76 -9.47 -8.21
N ILE A 173 8.48 -8.60 -8.92
CA ILE A 173 7.95 -7.30 -9.34
C ILE A 173 7.08 -7.55 -10.57
N TYR A 174 5.79 -7.39 -10.41
CA TYR A 174 4.86 -7.53 -11.52
C TYR A 174 4.84 -6.26 -12.34
N PRO A 175 4.91 -6.36 -13.67
CA PRO A 175 4.73 -5.20 -14.53
C PRO A 175 3.35 -4.58 -14.28
N GLN A 176 3.24 -3.29 -14.55
CA GLN A 176 1.97 -2.58 -14.47
C GLN A 176 0.99 -3.19 -15.48
N THR A 177 0.19 -4.13 -15.01
CA THR A 177 -0.87 -4.76 -15.81
C THR A 177 -2.21 -4.39 -15.19
N ASN A 178 -3.23 -4.20 -16.02
CA ASN A 178 -4.59 -3.99 -15.54
C ASN A 178 -5.20 -5.24 -14.88
N PHE A 179 -4.46 -6.33 -14.87
CA PHE A 179 -4.89 -7.62 -14.35
C PHE A 179 -3.73 -8.37 -13.68
N ILE A 180 -3.86 -8.62 -12.38
CA ILE A 180 -2.89 -9.41 -11.60
C ILE A 180 -3.65 -10.48 -10.81
N TYR A 181 -3.31 -11.75 -11.05
CA TYR A 181 -3.81 -12.89 -10.28
C TYR A 181 -5.33 -12.95 -10.06
N GLY A 182 -6.12 -12.53 -11.02
CA GLY A 182 -7.57 -12.54 -10.91
C GLY A 182 -8.17 -11.24 -10.39
N VAL A 183 -7.36 -10.19 -10.19
CA VAL A 183 -7.81 -8.87 -9.80
C VAL A 183 -7.65 -7.90 -10.96
N LEU A 184 -8.75 -7.23 -11.35
CA LEU A 184 -8.75 -6.12 -12.29
C LEU A 184 -8.50 -4.82 -11.55
N PHE A 185 -7.44 -4.08 -11.96
CA PHE A 185 -7.15 -2.75 -11.45
C PHE A 185 -8.04 -1.69 -12.09
N HIS A 186 -8.60 -0.83 -11.25
CA HIS A 186 -9.15 0.47 -11.62
C HIS A 186 -9.92 0.53 -12.95
N LYS A 187 -10.83 -0.40 -13.22
CA LYS A 187 -11.91 -0.07 -14.14
C LYS A 187 -12.89 0.82 -13.41
N ARG A 188 -12.61 2.12 -13.39
CA ARG A 188 -13.64 3.13 -13.18
C ARG A 188 -14.59 3.05 -14.39
N LYS A 189 -15.43 2.05 -14.46
CA LYS A 189 -16.67 2.18 -15.20
C LYS A 189 -17.53 3.12 -14.36
N ILE A 190 -17.71 4.33 -14.83
CA ILE A 190 -18.81 5.17 -14.41
C ILE A 190 -20.06 4.37 -14.80
N TYR A 191 -20.66 3.67 -13.85
CA TYR A 191 -22.01 3.17 -14.01
C TYR A 191 -22.89 4.41 -13.83
N ASN A 192 -23.40 4.96 -14.93
CA ASN A 192 -24.54 5.84 -14.88
C ASN A 192 -25.71 4.95 -14.43
N PHE A 193 -26.16 5.12 -13.19
CA PHE A 193 -27.43 4.63 -12.69
C PHE A 193 -28.52 5.58 -13.12
#